data_5af70aaf3bccd89f524e5e6a71097101
#
_entry.id   5af70aaf3bccd89f524e5e6a71097101
#
_cell.length_a   1.000
_cell.length_b   1.000
_cell.length_c   1.000
_cell.angle_alpha   90.00
_cell.angle_beta   90.00
_cell.angle_gamma   90.00
#
_symmetry.space_group_name_H-M   'P 1'
#
loop_
_entity.id
_entity.type
_entity.pdbx_description
1 polymer ?
#
loop_
_entity_poly.entity_id
_entity_poly.type
_entity_poly.pdbx_seq_one_letter_code
_entity_poly.pdbx_strand_id
1 'polypeptide(L)'
;MSINVYEMVTNRIIEQLENNIVPWEKPWQGTIDGAFNRVSKKPCSILNQMLLKYDGEYASFKQWKDLGGHIRKGEHSEIIVFWKMYPIKENQDDGTEIIKTIPLLKYINVFHISQVDGVEPLKQKVTHDIEPIDKAEKILNDYWNRENITIEHVKGDKAFYSPMFDKIQLPLFEQFKSSEEYYSTATHESIHSTMKVTRCNRQEDRKGKVVSFGSEEYSKEELVAEIGSAQLMNIVGIETTKSFRNSTAYIQSWLKVLRNDNKFIVSASSKAEKAVNYILGNQ
;
A
#
# COMPACT_ATOMS: atom_id res chain seq x y z
N MET A 1 9.65 -17.87 -23.32
CA MET A 1 8.39 -17.36 -22.74
C MET A 1 8.66 -16.00 -22.12
N SER A 2 7.89 -14.97 -22.43
CA SER A 2 8.04 -13.66 -21.76
C SER A 2 7.50 -13.81 -20.33
N ILE A 3 8.29 -13.34 -19.34
CA ILE A 3 7.89 -13.37 -17.93
C ILE A 3 6.69 -12.41 -17.76
N ASN A 4 5.58 -12.96 -17.25
CA ASN A 4 4.42 -12.16 -16.86
C ASN A 4 4.70 -11.50 -15.48
N VAL A 5 5.02 -10.21 -15.49
CA VAL A 5 5.39 -9.49 -14.26
C VAL A 5 4.24 -9.46 -13.24
N TYR A 6 3.00 -9.36 -13.69
CA TYR A 6 1.83 -9.42 -12.79
C TYR A 6 1.73 -10.75 -12.06
N GLU A 7 1.91 -11.85 -12.79
CA GLU A 7 1.88 -13.19 -12.21
C GLU A 7 3.02 -13.39 -11.20
N MET A 8 4.23 -12.94 -11.55
CA MET A 8 5.39 -13.02 -10.66
C MET A 8 5.17 -12.26 -9.36
N VAL A 9 4.61 -11.05 -9.43
CA VAL A 9 4.29 -10.22 -8.25
C VAL A 9 3.21 -10.90 -7.41
N THR A 10 2.12 -11.31 -8.05
CA THR A 10 0.97 -11.91 -7.34
C THR A 10 1.34 -13.22 -6.67
N ASN A 11 2.12 -14.09 -7.33
CA ASN A 11 2.58 -15.33 -6.74
C ASN A 11 3.45 -15.10 -5.49
N ARG A 12 4.29 -14.06 -5.50
CA ARG A 12 5.11 -13.72 -4.32
C ARG A 12 4.26 -13.26 -3.13
N ILE A 13 3.19 -12.51 -3.37
CA ILE A 13 2.24 -12.10 -2.33
C ILE A 13 1.45 -13.31 -1.82
N ILE A 14 0.97 -14.17 -2.72
CA ILE A 14 0.28 -15.42 -2.36
C ILE A 14 1.17 -16.29 -1.47
N GLU A 15 2.42 -16.50 -1.86
CA GLU A 15 3.37 -17.29 -1.07
C GLU A 15 3.56 -16.74 0.34
N GLN A 16 3.66 -15.42 0.51
CA GLN A 16 3.74 -14.79 1.83
C GLN A 16 2.48 -15.05 2.65
N LEU A 17 1.30 -14.84 2.07
CA LEU A 17 0.02 -15.07 2.74
C LEU A 17 -0.19 -16.54 3.12
N GLU A 18 0.21 -17.50 2.27
CA GLU A 18 0.16 -18.94 2.55
C GLU A 18 1.09 -19.34 3.70
N ASN A 19 2.18 -18.59 3.89
CA ASN A 19 3.10 -18.74 5.03
C ASN A 19 2.68 -17.92 6.26
N ASN A 20 1.43 -17.41 6.30
CA ASN A 20 0.90 -16.56 7.36
C ASN A 20 1.70 -15.25 7.56
N ILE A 21 2.37 -14.76 6.53
CA ILE A 21 3.02 -13.46 6.50
C ILE A 21 2.09 -12.52 5.74
N VAL A 22 1.57 -11.49 6.43
CA VAL A 22 0.77 -10.44 5.81
C VAL A 22 1.71 -9.35 5.28
N PRO A 23 1.88 -9.20 3.94
CA PRO A 23 2.96 -8.36 3.38
C PRO A 23 2.85 -6.88 3.74
N TRP A 24 1.65 -6.38 4.03
CA TRP A 24 1.39 -4.97 4.40
C TRP A 24 1.44 -4.71 5.90
N GLU A 25 1.53 -5.75 6.73
CA GLU A 25 1.69 -5.66 8.20
C GLU A 25 3.14 -5.77 8.68
N LYS A 26 4.12 -5.68 7.80
CA LYS A 26 5.53 -5.73 8.24
C LYS A 26 5.78 -4.62 9.25
N PRO A 27 6.27 -4.94 10.46
CA PRO A 27 6.74 -3.92 11.38
C PRO A 27 7.96 -3.25 10.74
N TRP A 28 7.82 -2.01 10.36
CA TRP A 28 8.91 -1.20 9.79
C TRP A 28 9.82 -0.77 10.93
N GLN A 29 10.77 -1.63 11.27
CA GLN A 29 11.74 -1.33 12.31
C GLN A 29 12.89 -0.50 11.71
N GLY A 30 12.94 0.77 12.07
CA GLY A 30 14.15 1.57 11.96
C GLY A 30 14.17 2.73 10.97
N THR A 31 13.21 2.88 10.05
CA THR A 31 13.15 4.04 9.15
C THR A 31 11.73 4.53 8.96
N ILE A 32 11.52 5.84 9.09
CA ILE A 32 10.23 6.50 8.83
C ILE A 32 9.75 6.26 7.39
N ASP A 33 10.68 5.98 6.46
CA ASP A 33 10.40 5.86 5.02
C ASP A 33 10.37 4.41 4.51
N GLY A 34 10.56 3.39 5.37
CA GLY A 34 10.68 2.00 4.95
C GLY A 34 11.83 1.78 3.95
N ALA A 35 11.61 0.97 2.93
CA ALA A 35 12.59 0.74 1.87
C ALA A 35 12.63 1.92 0.87
N PHE A 36 13.83 2.38 0.50
CA PHE A 36 14.01 3.48 -0.43
C PHE A 36 15.18 3.24 -1.40
N ASN A 37 15.18 3.94 -2.52
CA ASN A 37 16.29 3.86 -3.47
C ASN A 37 17.50 4.68 -3.01
N ARG A 38 18.65 4.05 -2.86
CA ARG A 38 19.92 4.67 -2.41
C ARG A 38 20.32 5.91 -3.22
N VAL A 39 20.12 5.88 -4.53
CA VAL A 39 20.57 6.94 -5.44
C VAL A 39 19.60 8.11 -5.46
N SER A 40 18.32 7.84 -5.69
CA SER A 40 17.29 8.88 -5.80
C SER A 40 16.80 9.39 -4.44
N LYS A 41 17.06 8.67 -3.35
CA LYS A 41 16.54 8.92 -1.99
C LYS A 41 15.01 8.87 -1.89
N LYS A 42 14.33 8.42 -2.93
CA LYS A 42 12.88 8.32 -2.94
C LYS A 42 12.43 7.02 -2.27
N PRO A 43 11.38 7.06 -1.41
CA PRO A 43 10.78 5.87 -0.86
C PRO A 43 10.23 4.97 -1.97
N CYS A 44 10.20 3.69 -1.73
CA CYS A 44 9.55 2.73 -2.61
C CYS A 44 8.03 2.87 -2.52
N SER A 45 7.31 2.58 -3.63
CA SER A 45 5.85 2.51 -3.62
C SER A 45 5.35 1.43 -2.65
N ILE A 46 4.09 1.52 -2.21
CA ILE A 46 3.48 0.53 -1.30
C ILE A 46 3.68 -0.90 -1.83
N LEU A 47 3.44 -1.12 -3.13
CA LEU A 47 3.65 -2.44 -3.74
C LEU A 47 5.10 -2.92 -3.59
N ASN A 48 6.07 -2.05 -3.85
CA ASN A 48 7.48 -2.41 -3.73
C ASN A 48 7.89 -2.65 -2.26
N GLN A 49 7.33 -1.90 -1.32
CA GLN A 49 7.51 -2.16 0.11
C GLN A 49 7.10 -3.60 0.48
N MET A 50 5.96 -4.08 -0.04
CA MET A 50 5.48 -5.45 0.20
C MET A 50 6.35 -6.53 -0.44
N LEU A 51 7.02 -6.22 -1.54
CA LEU A 51 7.89 -7.16 -2.27
C LEU A 51 9.28 -7.29 -1.67
N LEU A 52 9.76 -6.25 -0.98
CA LEU A 52 11.09 -6.20 -0.39
C LEU A 52 11.12 -6.81 1.02
N LYS A 53 12.21 -7.45 1.38
CA LYS A 53 12.35 -8.18 2.65
C LYS A 53 12.70 -7.26 3.82
N TYR A 54 13.54 -6.26 3.57
CA TYR A 54 14.10 -5.36 4.58
C TYR A 54 13.72 -3.91 4.31
N ASP A 55 13.76 -3.11 5.36
CA ASP A 55 13.72 -1.66 5.23
C ASP A 55 15.09 -1.10 4.88
N GLY A 56 15.13 0.17 4.47
CA GLY A 56 16.36 0.87 4.21
C GLY A 56 16.75 0.93 2.73
N GLU A 57 18.03 0.84 2.47
CA GLU A 57 18.63 1.24 1.22
C GLU A 57 18.68 0.11 0.21
N TYR A 58 18.04 0.34 -0.94
CA TYR A 58 18.10 -0.57 -2.08
C TYR A 58 18.67 0.13 -3.31
N ALA A 59 19.44 -0.62 -4.10
CA ALA A 59 19.88 -0.19 -5.42
C ALA A 59 20.08 -1.38 -6.35
N SER A 60 20.11 -1.14 -7.67
CA SER A 60 20.47 -2.16 -8.64
C SER A 60 21.96 -2.49 -8.56
N PHE A 61 22.36 -3.63 -9.12
CA PHE A 61 23.76 -4.05 -9.19
C PHE A 61 24.65 -2.93 -9.80
N LYS A 62 24.19 -2.32 -10.89
CA LYS A 62 24.93 -1.24 -11.53
C LYS A 62 25.07 -0.01 -10.61
N GLN A 63 23.98 0.39 -9.96
CA GLN A 63 23.99 1.53 -9.05
C GLN A 63 24.93 1.32 -7.86
N TRP A 64 24.95 0.11 -7.26
CA TRP A 64 25.89 -0.21 -6.19
C TRP A 64 27.33 -0.15 -6.67
N LYS A 65 27.61 -0.71 -7.87
CA LYS A 65 28.94 -0.64 -8.48
C LYS A 65 29.37 0.81 -8.74
N ASP A 66 28.49 1.65 -9.26
CA ASP A 66 28.75 3.07 -9.53
C ASP A 66 29.05 3.86 -8.23
N LEU A 67 28.52 3.40 -7.08
CA LEU A 67 28.81 3.93 -5.74
C LEU A 67 30.09 3.33 -5.10
N GLY A 68 30.80 2.48 -5.81
CA GLY A 68 32.01 1.78 -5.30
C GLY A 68 31.69 0.51 -4.50
N GLY A 69 30.43 0.08 -4.44
CA GLY A 69 29.99 -1.11 -3.71
C GLY A 69 30.16 -2.40 -4.51
N HIS A 70 30.31 -3.50 -3.80
CA HIS A 70 30.44 -4.85 -4.32
C HIS A 70 29.39 -5.76 -3.66
N ILE A 71 28.52 -6.37 -4.45
CA ILE A 71 27.57 -7.37 -3.96
C ILE A 71 28.38 -8.62 -3.55
N ARG A 72 28.16 -9.10 -2.33
CA ARG A 72 28.85 -10.31 -1.86
C ARG A 72 28.46 -11.54 -2.68
N LYS A 73 29.40 -12.43 -2.89
CA LYS A 73 29.17 -13.69 -3.60
C LYS A 73 28.12 -14.54 -2.88
N GLY A 74 27.13 -15.04 -3.63
CA GLY A 74 26.05 -15.85 -3.09
C GLY A 74 24.81 -15.09 -2.64
N GLU A 75 24.84 -13.77 -2.65
CA GLU A 75 23.66 -12.95 -2.36
C GLU A 75 22.62 -13.01 -3.48
N HIS A 76 21.35 -12.99 -3.09
CA HIS A 76 20.21 -13.05 -4.01
C HIS A 76 19.52 -11.69 -4.09
N SER A 77 19.21 -11.29 -5.32
CA SER A 77 18.47 -10.04 -5.55
C SER A 77 16.99 -10.19 -5.18
N GLU A 78 16.41 -9.09 -4.77
CA GLU A 78 14.97 -8.90 -4.71
C GLU A 78 14.48 -8.12 -5.93
N ILE A 79 13.18 -8.06 -6.14
CA ILE A 79 12.60 -7.36 -7.27
C ILE A 79 11.82 -6.14 -6.80
N ILE A 80 11.90 -5.09 -7.58
CA ILE A 80 10.94 -3.98 -7.53
C ILE A 80 10.32 -3.80 -8.91
N VAL A 81 9.09 -3.27 -8.93
CA VAL A 81 8.35 -3.03 -10.16
C VAL A 81 8.15 -1.54 -10.40
N PHE A 82 8.01 -1.17 -11.66
CA PHE A 82 7.74 0.20 -12.08
C PHE A 82 6.98 0.23 -13.39
N TRP A 83 6.25 1.31 -13.62
CA TRP A 83 5.57 1.54 -14.87
C TRP A 83 6.51 2.18 -15.90
N LYS A 84 6.57 1.57 -17.07
CA LYS A 84 7.25 2.14 -18.22
C LYS A 84 6.23 2.45 -19.30
N MET A 85 6.19 3.70 -19.72
CA MET A 85 5.32 4.16 -20.78
C MET A 85 5.92 3.81 -22.14
N TYR A 86 5.16 3.12 -23.00
CA TYR A 86 5.57 2.73 -24.34
C TYR A 86 4.67 3.40 -25.38
N PRO A 87 5.24 4.15 -26.34
CA PRO A 87 4.49 4.63 -27.47
C PRO A 87 4.16 3.46 -28.40
N ILE A 88 2.92 3.33 -28.81
CA ILE A 88 2.45 2.43 -29.86
C ILE A 88 1.81 3.27 -30.96
N LYS A 89 1.99 2.85 -32.21
CA LYS A 89 1.30 3.43 -33.34
C LYS A 89 -0.03 2.70 -33.53
N GLU A 90 -1.10 3.43 -33.62
CA GLU A 90 -2.44 2.93 -33.89
C GLU A 90 -2.98 3.59 -35.16
N ASN A 91 -3.33 2.78 -36.16
CA ASN A 91 -3.92 3.29 -37.39
C ASN A 91 -5.41 3.49 -37.15
N GLN A 92 -5.93 4.67 -37.49
CA GLN A 92 -7.36 4.95 -37.45
C GLN A 92 -8.03 4.52 -38.77
N ASP A 93 -9.36 4.37 -38.74
CA ASP A 93 -10.16 3.96 -39.90
C ASP A 93 -10.06 4.95 -41.08
N ASP A 94 -9.67 6.19 -40.83
CA ASP A 94 -9.45 7.23 -41.82
C ASP A 94 -8.03 7.23 -42.43
N GLY A 95 -7.17 6.26 -42.03
CA GLY A 95 -5.79 6.10 -42.48
C GLY A 95 -4.78 6.99 -41.78
N THR A 96 -5.18 7.75 -40.75
CA THR A 96 -4.24 8.52 -39.92
C THR A 96 -3.54 7.65 -38.88
N GLU A 97 -2.24 7.86 -38.67
CA GLU A 97 -1.49 7.24 -37.55
C GLU A 97 -1.56 8.14 -36.32
N ILE A 98 -2.01 7.58 -35.19
CA ILE A 98 -1.89 8.22 -33.88
C ILE A 98 -0.90 7.48 -33.01
N ILE A 99 -0.14 8.24 -32.21
CA ILE A 99 0.75 7.64 -31.19
C ILE A 99 0.00 7.58 -29.85
N LYS A 100 -0.32 6.37 -29.42
CA LYS A 100 -0.91 6.09 -28.13
C LYS A 100 0.16 5.58 -27.18
N THR A 101 0.14 6.06 -25.95
CA THR A 101 1.08 5.60 -24.93
C THR A 101 0.40 4.59 -24.01
N ILE A 102 0.98 3.40 -23.89
CA ILE A 102 0.49 2.35 -22.98
C ILE A 102 1.45 2.13 -21.83
N PRO A 103 0.95 2.00 -20.59
CA PRO A 103 1.75 1.64 -19.45
C PRO A 103 2.04 0.12 -19.45
N LEU A 104 3.31 -0.26 -19.34
CA LEU A 104 3.73 -1.64 -19.13
C LEU A 104 4.42 -1.78 -17.80
N LEU A 105 3.98 -2.76 -17.00
CA LEU A 105 4.64 -3.09 -15.75
C LEU A 105 5.96 -3.82 -16.05
N LYS A 106 7.05 -3.29 -15.52
CA LYS A 106 8.40 -3.84 -15.63
C LYS A 106 8.96 -4.11 -14.24
N TYR A 107 9.99 -4.93 -14.14
CA TYR A 107 10.73 -5.16 -12.91
C TYR A 107 12.22 -4.94 -13.12
N ILE A 108 12.92 -4.68 -12.03
CA ILE A 108 14.38 -4.71 -11.93
C ILE A 108 14.79 -5.46 -10.67
N ASN A 109 15.98 -6.05 -10.73
CA ASN A 109 16.62 -6.66 -9.59
C ASN A 109 17.34 -5.60 -8.77
N VAL A 110 17.15 -5.65 -7.46
CA VAL A 110 17.77 -4.76 -6.48
C VAL A 110 18.41 -5.58 -5.35
N PHE A 111 19.38 -4.97 -4.68
CA PHE A 111 20.06 -5.54 -3.53
C PHE A 111 19.99 -4.56 -2.37
N HIS A 112 19.78 -5.07 -1.18
CA HIS A 112 19.78 -4.27 0.04
C HIS A 112 21.22 -3.93 0.46
N ILE A 113 21.42 -2.81 1.15
CA ILE A 113 22.73 -2.36 1.66
C ILE A 113 23.46 -3.43 2.48
N SER A 114 22.72 -4.26 3.24
CA SER A 114 23.30 -5.35 4.02
C SER A 114 23.97 -6.45 3.19
N GLN A 115 23.77 -6.46 1.87
CA GLN A 115 24.36 -7.41 0.92
C GLN A 115 25.58 -6.85 0.19
N VAL A 116 26.00 -5.61 0.55
CA VAL A 116 27.00 -4.82 -0.20
C VAL A 116 28.18 -4.50 0.68
N ASP A 117 29.37 -4.73 0.18
CA ASP A 117 30.63 -4.30 0.78
C ASP A 117 31.16 -3.03 0.09
N GLY A 118 31.93 -2.22 0.81
CA GLY A 118 32.60 -1.02 0.28
C GLY A 118 31.73 0.25 0.25
N VAL A 119 30.50 0.20 0.75
CA VAL A 119 29.63 1.39 0.89
C VAL A 119 29.08 1.47 2.30
N GLU A 120 29.28 2.63 2.93
CA GLU A 120 28.69 2.91 4.24
C GLU A 120 27.20 3.22 4.13
N PRO A 121 26.36 2.69 5.06
CA PRO A 121 24.96 3.06 5.15
C PRO A 121 24.77 4.57 5.36
N LEU A 122 23.71 5.12 4.80
CA LEU A 122 23.35 6.51 5.08
C LEU A 122 22.96 6.65 6.55
N LYS A 123 23.47 7.69 7.21
CA LYS A 123 22.98 8.04 8.54
C LYS A 123 21.52 8.47 8.44
N GLN A 124 20.63 7.69 9.00
CA GLN A 124 19.23 8.03 9.07
C GLN A 124 19.00 8.99 10.24
N LYS A 125 18.29 10.09 9.98
CA LYS A 125 17.77 10.90 11.06
C LYS A 125 16.48 10.24 11.55
N VAL A 126 16.52 9.64 12.71
CA VAL A 126 15.32 9.30 13.47
C VAL A 126 14.83 10.63 14.08
N THR A 127 13.86 11.26 13.46
CA THR A 127 13.19 12.43 14.04
C THR A 127 11.88 11.97 14.66
N HIS A 128 11.90 11.71 15.94
CA HIS A 128 10.68 11.53 16.75
C HIS A 128 10.36 12.86 17.46
N ASP A 129 9.97 13.87 16.68
CA ASP A 129 9.59 15.17 17.27
C ASP A 129 8.13 15.21 17.75
N ILE A 130 7.31 14.19 17.39
CA ILE A 130 5.89 14.11 17.75
C ILE A 130 5.56 12.67 18.10
N GLU A 131 4.81 12.45 19.19
CA GLU A 131 4.32 11.14 19.59
C GLU A 131 3.47 10.51 18.44
N PRO A 132 3.64 9.21 18.14
CA PRO A 132 2.93 8.54 17.04
C PRO A 132 1.42 8.70 17.07
N ILE A 133 0.81 8.66 18.26
CA ILE A 133 -0.64 8.81 18.45
C ILE A 133 -1.09 10.22 18.10
N ASP A 134 -0.39 11.26 18.57
CA ASP A 134 -0.70 12.66 18.26
C ASP A 134 -0.60 12.93 16.74
N LYS A 135 0.37 12.28 16.09
CA LYS A 135 0.54 12.37 14.64
C LYS A 135 -0.62 11.70 13.89
N ALA A 136 -1.09 10.54 14.35
CA ALA A 136 -2.24 9.85 13.77
C ALA A 136 -3.52 10.68 13.94
N GLU A 137 -3.75 11.20 15.14
CA GLU A 137 -4.88 12.05 15.44
C GLU A 137 -4.91 13.31 14.57
N LYS A 138 -3.77 13.98 14.45
CA LYS A 138 -3.65 15.17 13.61
C LYS A 138 -3.97 14.85 12.14
N ILE A 139 -3.40 13.81 11.55
CA ILE A 139 -3.63 13.45 10.14
C ILE A 139 -5.11 13.14 9.90
N LEU A 140 -5.74 12.37 10.78
CA LEU A 140 -7.15 12.01 10.64
C LEU A 140 -8.06 13.23 10.80
N ASN A 141 -7.84 14.05 11.83
CA ASN A 141 -8.64 15.26 12.05
C ASN A 141 -8.49 16.27 10.91
N ASP A 142 -7.27 16.49 10.40
CA ASP A 142 -7.02 17.35 9.25
C ASP A 142 -7.77 16.84 8.00
N TYR A 143 -7.76 15.53 7.76
CA TYR A 143 -8.47 14.90 6.66
C TYR A 143 -9.99 15.01 6.82
N TRP A 144 -10.54 14.59 7.96
CA TRP A 144 -11.98 14.60 8.21
C TRP A 144 -12.58 15.99 8.12
N ASN A 145 -11.88 17.00 8.69
CA ASN A 145 -12.30 18.41 8.63
C ASN A 145 -12.24 18.96 7.20
N ARG A 146 -11.15 18.69 6.46
CA ARG A 146 -10.99 19.13 5.08
C ARG A 146 -12.10 18.60 4.17
N GLU A 147 -12.51 17.35 4.38
CA GLU A 147 -13.50 16.67 3.57
C GLU A 147 -14.93 16.78 4.11
N ASN A 148 -15.14 17.43 5.24
CA ASN A 148 -16.43 17.53 5.95
C ASN A 148 -17.05 16.15 6.23
N ILE A 149 -16.23 15.17 6.64
CA ILE A 149 -16.70 13.82 7.00
C ILE A 149 -17.27 13.88 8.42
N THR A 150 -18.51 13.40 8.59
CA THR A 150 -19.10 13.25 9.91
C THR A 150 -18.52 12.07 10.65
N ILE A 151 -17.96 12.27 11.83
CA ILE A 151 -17.45 11.21 12.70
C ILE A 151 -18.40 11.02 13.87
N GLU A 152 -18.91 9.81 14.04
CA GLU A 152 -19.78 9.44 15.17
C GLU A 152 -19.14 8.34 16.00
N HIS A 153 -19.06 8.55 17.33
CA HIS A 153 -18.67 7.52 18.28
C HIS A 153 -19.93 6.97 18.95
N VAL A 154 -20.17 5.66 18.80
CA VAL A 154 -21.38 5.00 19.27
C VAL A 154 -21.00 3.78 20.13
N LYS A 155 -21.70 3.58 21.23
CA LYS A 155 -21.53 2.37 22.03
C LYS A 155 -21.89 1.14 21.20
N GLY A 156 -20.94 0.23 21.01
CA GLY A 156 -21.12 -0.99 20.21
C GLY A 156 -19.78 -1.52 19.70
N ASP A 157 -19.84 -2.48 18.79
CA ASP A 157 -18.70 -3.21 18.23
C ASP A 157 -18.49 -2.97 16.71
N LYS A 158 -19.29 -2.05 16.12
CA LYS A 158 -19.28 -1.84 14.67
C LYS A 158 -18.58 -0.54 14.28
N ALA A 159 -17.56 -0.66 13.47
CA ALA A 159 -16.96 0.43 12.73
C ALA A 159 -17.30 0.31 11.24
N PHE A 160 -17.68 1.39 10.59
CA PHE A 160 -17.93 1.42 9.16
C PHE A 160 -17.95 2.85 8.60
N TYR A 161 -17.57 2.98 7.34
CA TYR A 161 -17.88 4.16 6.53
C TYR A 161 -19.21 3.98 5.80
N SER A 162 -20.11 4.97 5.88
CA SER A 162 -21.37 5.04 5.15
C SER A 162 -21.26 5.99 3.95
N PRO A 163 -21.19 5.48 2.70
CA PRO A 163 -21.10 6.35 1.51
C PRO A 163 -22.31 7.24 1.30
N MET A 164 -23.50 6.79 1.74
CA MET A 164 -24.75 7.56 1.59
C MET A 164 -24.76 8.84 2.41
N PHE A 165 -24.24 8.79 3.62
CA PHE A 165 -24.23 9.89 4.57
C PHE A 165 -22.87 10.58 4.69
N ASP A 166 -21.87 10.08 3.96
CA ASP A 166 -20.47 10.52 4.09
C ASP A 166 -20.00 10.58 5.55
N LYS A 167 -20.24 9.48 6.25
CA LYS A 167 -20.08 9.38 7.69
C LYS A 167 -19.24 8.16 8.06
N ILE A 168 -18.32 8.34 9.00
CA ILE A 168 -17.60 7.25 9.67
C ILE A 168 -18.21 7.06 11.05
N GLN A 169 -18.65 5.84 11.35
CA GLN A 169 -19.04 5.42 12.68
C GLN A 169 -17.94 4.57 13.30
N LEU A 170 -17.59 4.87 14.55
CA LEU A 170 -16.60 4.15 15.35
C LEU A 170 -17.20 3.76 16.69
N PRO A 171 -16.77 2.66 17.32
CA PRO A 171 -17.02 2.42 18.75
C PRO A 171 -16.48 3.58 19.60
N LEU A 172 -17.00 3.70 20.85
CA LEU A 172 -16.42 4.63 21.80
C LEU A 172 -14.95 4.31 22.04
N PHE A 173 -14.11 5.33 22.22
CA PHE A 173 -12.66 5.17 22.37
C PHE A 173 -12.29 4.19 23.48
N GLU A 174 -12.98 4.26 24.63
CA GLU A 174 -12.78 3.40 25.78
C GLU A 174 -13.16 1.92 25.55
N GLN A 175 -13.79 1.57 24.44
CA GLN A 175 -14.12 0.19 24.10
C GLN A 175 -12.99 -0.53 23.34
N PHE A 176 -11.98 0.20 22.90
CA PHE A 176 -10.80 -0.38 22.28
C PHE A 176 -9.79 -0.84 23.32
N LYS A 177 -9.04 -1.89 23.01
CA LYS A 177 -8.03 -2.44 23.92
C LYS A 177 -6.80 -1.53 24.04
N SER A 178 -6.56 -0.73 23.00
CA SER A 178 -5.46 0.24 22.96
C SER A 178 -5.76 1.37 21.99
N SER A 179 -5.01 2.46 22.10
CA SER A 179 -5.09 3.59 21.17
C SER A 179 -4.68 3.17 19.74
N GLU A 180 -3.73 2.26 19.61
CA GLU A 180 -3.28 1.73 18.32
C GLU A 180 -4.42 1.01 17.60
N GLU A 181 -5.22 0.21 18.31
CA GLU A 181 -6.40 -0.47 17.77
C GLU A 181 -7.45 0.53 17.29
N TYR A 182 -7.70 1.60 18.06
CA TYR A 182 -8.59 2.68 17.65
C TYR A 182 -8.10 3.35 16.35
N TYR A 183 -6.83 3.79 16.30
CA TYR A 183 -6.29 4.47 15.12
C TYR A 183 -6.18 3.54 13.91
N SER A 184 -5.87 2.27 14.10
CA SER A 184 -5.93 1.27 13.02
C SER A 184 -7.33 1.16 12.42
N THR A 185 -8.36 1.11 13.28
CA THR A 185 -9.76 1.07 12.83
C THR A 185 -10.17 2.40 12.16
N ALA A 186 -9.82 3.53 12.74
CA ALA A 186 -10.16 4.84 12.21
C ALA A 186 -9.49 5.11 10.85
N THR A 187 -8.22 4.71 10.68
CA THR A 187 -7.52 4.82 9.39
C THR A 187 -8.16 3.91 8.34
N HIS A 188 -8.56 2.70 8.68
CA HIS A 188 -9.23 1.78 7.76
C HIS A 188 -10.55 2.37 7.23
N GLU A 189 -11.41 2.89 8.09
CA GLU A 189 -12.66 3.52 7.69
C GLU A 189 -12.41 4.82 6.89
N SER A 190 -11.31 5.53 7.22
CA SER A 190 -10.88 6.70 6.46
C SER A 190 -10.42 6.35 5.06
N ILE A 191 -9.72 5.23 4.85
CA ILE A 191 -9.39 4.75 3.50
C ILE A 191 -10.67 4.43 2.72
N HIS A 192 -11.66 3.75 3.33
CA HIS A 192 -12.96 3.54 2.68
C HIS A 192 -13.63 4.85 2.27
N SER A 193 -13.59 5.88 3.10
CA SER A 193 -14.20 7.17 2.77
C SER A 193 -13.61 7.83 1.54
N THR A 194 -12.34 7.53 1.19
CA THR A 194 -11.73 8.04 -0.04
C THR A 194 -12.32 7.44 -1.32
N MET A 195 -13.16 6.39 -1.24
CA MET A 195 -13.82 5.82 -2.41
C MET A 195 -14.81 6.77 -3.10
N LYS A 196 -15.31 7.79 -2.41
CA LYS A 196 -16.26 8.77 -2.91
C LYS A 196 -15.79 9.38 -4.23
N VAL A 197 -16.76 9.66 -5.15
CA VAL A 197 -16.48 10.21 -6.49
C VAL A 197 -15.63 11.50 -6.43
N THR A 198 -15.92 12.36 -5.46
CA THR A 198 -15.20 13.64 -5.27
C THR A 198 -13.80 13.49 -4.68
N ARG A 199 -13.37 12.28 -4.31
CA ARG A 199 -12.07 11.96 -3.73
C ARG A 199 -11.26 11.06 -4.68
N CYS A 200 -11.10 9.77 -4.36
CA CYS A 200 -10.34 8.85 -5.23
C CYS A 200 -11.22 8.10 -6.25
N ASN A 201 -12.52 8.34 -6.29
CA ASN A 201 -13.48 7.82 -7.28
C ASN A 201 -13.42 6.30 -7.49
N ARG A 202 -13.44 5.52 -6.41
CA ARG A 202 -13.48 4.04 -6.50
C ARG A 202 -14.90 3.46 -6.53
N GLN A 203 -15.93 4.30 -6.34
CA GLN A 203 -17.32 3.86 -6.40
C GLN A 203 -17.76 3.44 -7.81
N GLU A 204 -17.17 4.02 -8.86
CA GLU A 204 -17.45 3.65 -10.25
C GLU A 204 -17.13 2.18 -10.56
N ASP A 205 -16.14 1.61 -9.87
CA ASP A 205 -15.79 0.19 -10.01
C ASP A 205 -16.97 -0.73 -9.61
N ARG A 206 -17.91 -0.22 -8.82
CA ARG A 206 -19.10 -0.96 -8.35
C ARG A 206 -20.25 -0.96 -9.35
N LYS A 207 -20.23 -0.14 -10.41
CA LYS A 207 -21.22 -0.09 -11.50
C LYS A 207 -22.67 -0.15 -11.02
N GLY A 208 -23.01 0.54 -9.93
CA GLY A 208 -24.37 0.54 -9.35
C GLY A 208 -24.83 -0.77 -8.70
N LYS A 209 -23.96 -1.77 -8.57
CA LYS A 209 -24.26 -3.01 -7.86
C LYS A 209 -24.27 -2.80 -6.36
N VAL A 210 -25.27 -3.37 -5.69
CA VAL A 210 -25.25 -3.51 -4.23
C VAL A 210 -24.16 -4.52 -3.89
N VAL A 211 -23.09 -4.04 -3.26
CA VAL A 211 -21.99 -4.88 -2.81
C VAL A 211 -22.38 -5.54 -1.49
N SER A 212 -22.70 -6.83 -1.56
CA SER A 212 -23.01 -7.61 -0.35
C SER A 212 -21.74 -8.01 0.40
N PHE A 213 -21.84 -8.11 1.73
CA PHE A 213 -20.78 -8.62 2.56
C PHE A 213 -20.30 -9.99 2.07
N GLY A 214 -18.97 -10.15 1.93
CA GLY A 214 -18.36 -11.40 1.44
C GLY A 214 -18.35 -11.59 -0.08
N SER A 215 -18.85 -10.63 -0.87
CA SER A 215 -18.70 -10.67 -2.33
C SER A 215 -17.25 -10.42 -2.76
N GLU A 216 -16.92 -10.76 -4.00
CA GLU A 216 -15.57 -10.51 -4.55
C GLU A 216 -15.24 -9.01 -4.58
N GLU A 217 -16.22 -8.18 -4.96
CA GLU A 217 -16.09 -6.72 -4.98
C GLU A 217 -15.88 -6.14 -3.57
N TYR A 218 -16.57 -6.72 -2.57
CA TYR A 218 -16.35 -6.37 -1.16
C TYR A 218 -14.93 -6.71 -0.74
N SER A 219 -14.47 -7.94 -1.01
CA SER A 219 -13.11 -8.39 -0.66
C SER A 219 -12.02 -7.55 -1.33
N LYS A 220 -12.28 -7.05 -2.55
CA LYS A 220 -11.35 -6.17 -3.27
C LYS A 220 -11.20 -4.80 -2.59
N GLU A 221 -12.28 -4.19 -2.16
CA GLU A 221 -12.21 -2.90 -1.47
C GLU A 221 -11.63 -3.03 -0.05
N GLU A 222 -11.95 -4.13 0.65
CA GLU A 222 -11.34 -4.43 1.95
C GLU A 222 -9.82 -4.53 1.84
N LEU A 223 -9.30 -5.19 0.81
CA LEU A 223 -7.85 -5.28 0.62
C LEU A 223 -7.20 -3.91 0.36
N VAL A 224 -7.86 -3.02 -0.37
CA VAL A 224 -7.40 -1.63 -0.55
C VAL A 224 -7.36 -0.90 0.79
N ALA A 225 -8.41 -1.07 1.61
CA ALA A 225 -8.49 -0.42 2.92
C ALA A 225 -7.44 -0.96 3.90
N GLU A 226 -7.21 -2.26 3.93
CA GLU A 226 -6.17 -2.87 4.77
C GLU A 226 -4.76 -2.40 4.39
N ILE A 227 -4.41 -2.46 3.09
CA ILE A 227 -3.10 -1.99 2.60
C ILE A 227 -2.91 -0.50 2.92
N GLY A 228 -3.92 0.33 2.68
CA GLY A 228 -3.85 1.76 2.91
C GLY A 228 -3.76 2.12 4.40
N SER A 229 -4.54 1.45 5.24
CA SER A 229 -4.50 1.62 6.70
C SER A 229 -3.13 1.24 7.26
N ALA A 230 -2.60 0.07 6.89
CA ALA A 230 -1.29 -0.37 7.32
C ALA A 230 -0.19 0.65 6.94
N GLN A 231 -0.27 1.23 5.73
CA GLN A 231 0.67 2.26 5.30
C GLN A 231 0.53 3.55 6.11
N LEU A 232 -0.69 4.01 6.42
CA LEU A 232 -0.88 5.19 7.28
C LEU A 232 -0.33 4.96 8.68
N MET A 233 -0.59 3.78 9.27
CA MET A 233 -0.07 3.41 10.58
C MET A 233 1.46 3.39 10.59
N ASN A 234 2.10 2.88 9.53
CA ASN A 234 3.55 2.92 9.37
C ASN A 234 4.09 4.36 9.29
N ILE A 235 3.45 5.24 8.50
CA ILE A 235 3.86 6.65 8.37
C ILE A 235 3.81 7.39 9.69
N VAL A 236 2.85 7.07 10.55
CA VAL A 236 2.76 7.66 11.89
C VAL A 236 3.68 7.00 12.91
N GLY A 237 4.22 5.83 12.62
CA GLY A 237 5.12 5.07 13.48
C GLY A 237 4.39 4.21 14.53
N ILE A 238 3.14 3.86 14.26
CA ILE A 238 2.36 2.94 15.11
C ILE A 238 2.49 1.53 14.57
N GLU A 239 2.97 0.60 15.39
CA GLU A 239 3.04 -0.82 15.03
C GLU A 239 1.63 -1.43 15.02
N THR A 240 1.23 -1.99 13.89
CA THR A 240 -0.01 -2.75 13.79
C THR A 240 0.25 -4.20 14.20
N THR A 241 0.11 -4.50 15.47
CA THR A 241 0.09 -5.89 15.93
C THR A 241 -1.29 -6.47 15.67
N LYS A 242 -1.39 -7.36 14.68
CA LYS A 242 -2.55 -8.22 14.39
C LYS A 242 -3.88 -7.45 14.39
N SER A 243 -4.17 -6.75 13.31
CA SER A 243 -5.52 -6.22 13.15
C SER A 243 -6.51 -7.40 13.19
N PHE A 244 -7.63 -7.21 13.86
CA PHE A 244 -8.73 -8.21 13.95
C PHE A 244 -9.18 -8.66 12.54
N ARG A 245 -8.93 -7.85 11.53
CA ARG A 245 -9.31 -8.07 10.12
C ARG A 245 -8.35 -8.99 9.35
N ASN A 246 -7.16 -9.25 9.87
CA ASN A 246 -6.25 -10.27 9.32
C ASN A 246 -6.54 -11.67 9.83
N SER A 247 -7.83 -11.94 10.15
CA SER A 247 -8.28 -13.28 10.50
C SER A 247 -8.07 -14.22 9.31
N THR A 248 -7.91 -15.51 9.60
CA THR A 248 -7.78 -16.58 8.61
C THR A 248 -8.87 -16.50 7.51
N ALA A 249 -10.09 -16.05 7.85
CA ALA A 249 -11.19 -15.92 6.91
C ALA A 249 -10.94 -14.83 5.85
N TYR A 250 -10.39 -13.67 6.24
CA TYR A 250 -10.03 -12.60 5.29
C TYR A 250 -8.87 -13.02 4.41
N ILE A 251 -7.82 -13.61 4.99
CA ILE A 251 -6.66 -14.12 4.24
C ILE A 251 -7.13 -15.13 3.18
N GLN A 252 -8.02 -16.06 3.51
CA GLN A 252 -8.57 -17.01 2.54
C GLN A 252 -9.38 -16.32 1.43
N SER A 253 -10.15 -15.28 1.77
CA SER A 253 -10.88 -14.49 0.78
C SER A 253 -9.94 -13.77 -0.18
N TRP A 254 -8.88 -13.13 0.32
CA TRP A 254 -7.87 -12.46 -0.51
C TRP A 254 -7.10 -13.44 -1.38
N LEU A 255 -6.70 -14.61 -0.85
CA LEU A 255 -6.05 -15.65 -1.64
C LEU A 255 -6.92 -16.09 -2.81
N LYS A 256 -8.23 -16.24 -2.61
CA LYS A 256 -9.17 -16.57 -3.68
C LYS A 256 -9.19 -15.48 -4.77
N VAL A 257 -9.28 -14.22 -4.39
CA VAL A 257 -9.27 -13.09 -5.35
C VAL A 257 -7.96 -13.01 -6.10
N LEU A 258 -6.82 -13.12 -5.40
CA LEU A 258 -5.49 -13.02 -6.00
C LEU A 258 -5.19 -14.17 -6.98
N ARG A 259 -5.67 -15.39 -6.69
CA ARG A 259 -5.54 -16.54 -7.60
C ARG A 259 -6.37 -16.38 -8.87
N ASN A 260 -7.50 -15.67 -8.81
CA ASN A 260 -8.38 -15.44 -9.94
C ASN A 260 -7.98 -14.23 -10.79
N ASP A 261 -7.29 -13.25 -10.22
CA ASP A 261 -6.89 -12.01 -10.90
C ASP A 261 -5.44 -11.62 -10.52
N ASN A 262 -4.50 -11.98 -11.38
CA ASN A 262 -3.07 -11.70 -11.18
C ASN A 262 -2.70 -10.21 -11.30
N LYS A 263 -3.61 -9.34 -11.73
CA LYS A 263 -3.40 -7.89 -11.79
C LYS A 263 -3.91 -7.18 -10.54
N PHE A 264 -4.74 -7.88 -9.77
CA PHE A 264 -5.50 -7.25 -8.71
C PHE A 264 -4.61 -6.63 -7.62
N ILE A 265 -3.56 -7.33 -7.15
CA ILE A 265 -2.69 -6.78 -6.10
C ILE A 265 -1.97 -5.48 -6.55
N VAL A 266 -1.56 -5.41 -7.81
CA VAL A 266 -0.95 -4.21 -8.39
C VAL A 266 -1.95 -3.05 -8.40
N SER A 267 -3.19 -3.33 -8.80
CA SER A 267 -4.27 -2.35 -8.80
C SER A 267 -4.65 -1.91 -7.39
N ALA A 268 -4.82 -2.86 -6.45
CA ALA A 268 -5.18 -2.57 -5.07
C ALA A 268 -4.12 -1.70 -4.37
N SER A 269 -2.84 -2.04 -4.54
CA SER A 269 -1.73 -1.25 -3.98
C SER A 269 -1.68 0.16 -4.55
N SER A 270 -1.91 0.34 -5.85
CA SER A 270 -1.97 1.67 -6.48
C SER A 270 -3.16 2.49 -5.96
N LYS A 271 -4.32 1.86 -5.77
CA LYS A 271 -5.51 2.50 -5.18
C LYS A 271 -5.30 2.88 -3.73
N ALA A 272 -4.66 2.01 -2.95
CA ALA A 272 -4.29 2.27 -1.56
C ALA A 272 -3.30 3.45 -1.46
N GLU A 273 -2.26 3.47 -2.30
CA GLU A 273 -1.28 4.56 -2.33
C GLU A 273 -1.94 5.91 -2.68
N LYS A 274 -2.85 5.92 -3.66
CA LYS A 274 -3.64 7.10 -4.00
C LYS A 274 -4.50 7.57 -2.82
N ALA A 275 -5.14 6.64 -2.11
CA ALA A 275 -5.97 6.95 -0.94
C ALA A 275 -5.13 7.53 0.22
N VAL A 276 -3.97 6.93 0.50
CA VAL A 276 -3.03 7.42 1.51
C VAL A 276 -2.56 8.83 1.18
N ASN A 277 -2.09 9.06 -0.05
CA ASN A 277 -1.64 10.40 -0.48
C ASN A 277 -2.77 11.43 -0.39
N TYR A 278 -4.01 11.06 -0.73
CA TYR A 278 -5.17 11.93 -0.59
C TYR A 278 -5.43 12.31 0.87
N ILE A 279 -5.40 11.33 1.79
CA ILE A 279 -5.56 11.60 3.23
C ILE A 279 -4.46 12.53 3.75
N LEU A 280 -3.22 12.30 3.35
CA LEU A 280 -2.07 13.13 3.74
C LEU A 280 -2.05 14.53 3.10
N GLY A 281 -2.91 14.81 2.11
CA GLY A 281 -2.90 16.07 1.37
C GLY A 281 -1.74 16.21 0.38
N ASN A 282 -1.09 15.12 0.02
CA ASN A 282 -0.02 15.06 -0.98
C ASN A 282 -0.64 14.84 -2.38
N GLN A 283 -1.09 15.92 -3.04
CA GLN A 283 -1.59 15.86 -4.42
C GLN A 283 -0.53 16.27 -5.42
#